data_6a0703176eb6f2fc7e1d1e008c73c1c7
#
_entry.id   6a0703176eb6f2fc7e1d1e008c73c1c7
#
_cell.length_a   1.000
_cell.length_b   1.000
_cell.length_c   1.000
_cell.angle_alpha   90.00
_cell.angle_beta   90.00
_cell.angle_gamma   90.00
#
_symmetry.space_group_name_H-M   'P 1'
#
loop_
_entity.id
_entity.type
_entity.pdbx_description
1 polymer ?
#
loop_
_entity_poly.entity_id
_entity_poly.type
_entity_poly.pdbx_seq_one_letter_code
_entity_poly.pdbx_strand_id
1 'polypeptide(L)'
;NKDHVYETAKFCSELGVQRIFGTRLVPSVTVENPAETDFKLDKDSALKVINDLIRAKNDFGIGIGTLINYPLCMLGDLERNRDFVGRGCPAQRGNRMIVNANGEIHACTHEATSYGNIFDVGIKKAFEKMQKWHNGSYFFEGCNGCEYINVCGTGCRSAAYSYYKKMDEKDPLFVGMENISVPYKAKISSDIYVLVDNNEEFIVPKTIRFRQEDGFYSINVRWANSYTVKSEIAEFLIKMQSSGECISLDNMAGKDPRAELLQLIFKETVVPKNNKMRKIVEAGLKQGCSISPEDLPQAFL
;
A
#
# COMPACT_ATOMS: atom_id res chain seq x y z
N ASN A 1 6.29 -22.38 -10.47
CA ASN A 1 5.13 -22.70 -9.63
C ASN A 1 3.83 -21.93 -9.99
N LYS A 2 3.84 -21.17 -11.11
CA LYS A 2 2.68 -20.42 -11.59
C LYS A 2 1.43 -21.29 -11.82
N ASP A 3 1.61 -22.57 -12.07
CA ASP A 3 0.55 -23.53 -12.38
C ASP A 3 -0.03 -24.22 -11.13
N HIS A 4 0.56 -24.01 -9.97
CA HIS A 4 0.17 -24.61 -8.69
C HIS A 4 -0.23 -23.58 -7.62
N VAL A 5 -0.63 -22.37 -8.03
CA VAL A 5 -0.94 -21.28 -7.08
C VAL A 5 -2.18 -21.61 -6.25
N TYR A 6 -3.21 -22.14 -6.89
CA TYR A 6 -4.46 -22.49 -6.23
C TYR A 6 -4.27 -23.63 -5.20
N GLU A 7 -3.59 -24.71 -5.60
CA GLU A 7 -3.29 -25.87 -4.73
C GLU A 7 -2.41 -25.44 -3.55
N THR A 8 -1.43 -24.55 -3.81
CA THR A 8 -0.58 -23.99 -2.74
C THR A 8 -1.39 -23.18 -1.76
N ALA A 9 -2.32 -22.37 -2.25
CA ALA A 9 -3.19 -21.56 -1.40
C ALA A 9 -4.14 -22.44 -0.57
N LYS A 10 -4.67 -23.51 -1.16
CA LYS A 10 -5.47 -24.51 -0.45
C LYS A 10 -4.68 -25.14 0.70
N PHE A 11 -3.51 -25.65 0.42
CA PHE A 11 -2.62 -26.25 1.42
C PHE A 11 -2.27 -25.26 2.54
N CYS A 12 -1.94 -24.01 2.20
CA CYS A 12 -1.68 -22.97 3.19
C CYS A 12 -2.91 -22.70 4.08
N SER A 13 -4.12 -22.71 3.50
CA SER A 13 -5.36 -22.51 4.23
C SER A 13 -5.62 -23.66 5.22
N GLU A 14 -5.38 -24.90 4.81
CA GLU A 14 -5.48 -26.09 5.66
C GLU A 14 -4.52 -26.06 6.86
N LEU A 15 -3.36 -25.41 6.70
CA LEU A 15 -2.40 -25.14 7.77
C LEU A 15 -2.74 -23.91 8.65
N GLY A 16 -3.85 -23.25 8.39
CA GLY A 16 -4.28 -22.06 9.14
C GLY A 16 -3.56 -20.76 8.74
N VAL A 17 -2.89 -20.72 7.59
CA VAL A 17 -2.28 -19.50 7.06
C VAL A 17 -3.38 -18.51 6.67
N GLN A 18 -3.30 -17.29 7.19
CA GLN A 18 -4.33 -16.28 6.99
C GLN A 18 -4.18 -15.48 5.70
N ARG A 19 -2.97 -15.44 5.10
CA ARG A 19 -2.71 -14.66 3.89
C ARG A 19 -1.59 -15.26 3.06
N ILE A 20 -1.79 -15.25 1.73
CA ILE A 20 -0.80 -15.67 0.73
C ILE A 20 -0.51 -14.52 -0.26
N PHE A 21 0.75 -14.40 -0.68
CA PHE A 21 1.17 -13.42 -1.68
C PHE A 21 1.72 -14.14 -2.91
N GLY A 22 1.03 -13.98 -4.05
CA GLY A 22 1.52 -14.42 -5.35
C GLY A 22 2.37 -13.30 -5.98
N THR A 23 3.68 -13.45 -5.88
CA THR A 23 4.62 -12.42 -6.34
C THR A 23 5.28 -12.84 -7.64
N ARG A 24 5.22 -11.97 -8.66
CA ARG A 24 5.98 -12.17 -9.89
C ARG A 24 7.48 -12.08 -9.65
N LEU A 25 8.25 -12.87 -10.37
CA LEU A 25 9.69 -12.72 -10.40
C LEU A 25 10.08 -11.43 -11.11
N VAL A 26 10.98 -10.67 -10.53
CA VAL A 26 11.74 -9.61 -11.19
C VAL A 26 13.17 -10.14 -11.33
N PRO A 27 13.68 -10.30 -12.56
CA PRO A 27 15.05 -10.75 -12.76
C PRO A 27 16.04 -9.82 -12.08
N SER A 28 17.13 -10.37 -11.55
CA SER A 28 18.22 -9.57 -11.00
C SER A 28 18.78 -8.64 -12.09
N VAL A 29 19.23 -7.47 -11.69
CA VAL A 29 19.93 -6.52 -12.58
C VAL A 29 21.22 -7.09 -13.18
N THR A 30 21.73 -8.19 -12.60
CA THR A 30 22.92 -8.91 -13.08
C THR A 30 22.60 -9.94 -14.17
N VAL A 31 21.33 -10.23 -14.45
CA VAL A 31 20.93 -11.13 -15.53
C VAL A 31 21.09 -10.39 -16.87
N GLU A 32 21.91 -10.91 -17.77
CA GLU A 32 22.20 -10.27 -19.05
C GLU A 32 20.98 -10.25 -19.97
N ASN A 33 20.30 -11.38 -20.14
CA ASN A 33 19.14 -11.54 -21.02
C ASN A 33 17.90 -12.01 -20.23
N PRO A 34 17.26 -11.16 -19.42
CA PRO A 34 16.11 -11.57 -18.61
C PRO A 34 14.90 -11.98 -19.43
N ALA A 35 14.81 -11.58 -20.69
CA ALA A 35 13.73 -11.98 -21.61
C ALA A 35 13.84 -13.47 -22.04
N GLU A 36 15.01 -14.07 -21.94
CA GLU A 36 15.30 -15.45 -22.34
C GLU A 36 15.21 -16.42 -21.15
N THR A 37 14.89 -15.93 -19.95
CA THR A 37 14.78 -16.80 -18.78
C THR A 37 13.45 -17.56 -18.80
N ASP A 38 13.48 -18.86 -18.46
CA ASP A 38 12.28 -19.71 -18.30
C ASP A 38 11.32 -19.22 -17.22
N PHE A 39 11.73 -18.23 -16.41
CA PHE A 39 10.94 -17.63 -15.34
C PHE A 39 10.15 -16.38 -15.76
N LYS A 40 10.22 -16.00 -17.03
CA LYS A 40 9.44 -14.88 -17.56
C LYS A 40 7.95 -15.16 -17.38
N LEU A 41 7.27 -14.23 -16.75
CA LEU A 41 5.82 -14.23 -16.62
C LEU A 41 5.26 -13.33 -17.72
N ASP A 42 4.56 -13.91 -18.70
CA ASP A 42 3.77 -13.17 -19.66
C ASP A 42 2.42 -12.72 -19.06
N LYS A 43 1.68 -11.92 -19.83
CA LYS A 43 0.39 -11.39 -19.40
C LYS A 43 -0.59 -12.50 -19.02
N ASP A 44 -0.72 -13.52 -19.86
CA ASP A 44 -1.73 -14.58 -19.66
C ASP A 44 -1.41 -15.43 -18.43
N SER A 45 -0.14 -15.77 -18.25
CA SER A 45 0.34 -16.46 -17.05
C SER A 45 0.15 -15.60 -15.80
N ALA A 46 0.38 -14.28 -15.88
CA ALA A 46 0.16 -13.37 -14.76
C ALA A 46 -1.32 -13.29 -14.39
N LEU A 47 -2.21 -13.18 -15.37
CA LEU A 47 -3.67 -13.17 -15.16
C LEU A 47 -4.16 -14.52 -14.61
N LYS A 48 -3.60 -15.65 -15.07
CA LYS A 48 -3.90 -16.97 -14.50
C LYS A 48 -3.59 -17.02 -13.01
N VAL A 49 -2.39 -16.60 -12.62
CA VAL A 49 -1.98 -16.53 -11.20
C VAL A 49 -2.91 -15.66 -10.37
N ILE A 50 -3.29 -14.49 -10.88
CA ILE A 50 -4.23 -13.57 -10.22
C ILE A 50 -5.61 -14.23 -10.07
N ASN A 51 -6.11 -14.89 -11.12
CA ASN A 51 -7.38 -15.60 -11.08
C ASN A 51 -7.37 -16.76 -10.08
N ASP A 52 -6.28 -17.53 -10.03
CA ASP A 52 -6.09 -18.62 -9.06
C ASP A 52 -6.09 -18.10 -7.62
N LEU A 53 -5.44 -16.94 -7.37
CA LEU A 53 -5.47 -16.28 -6.05
C LEU A 53 -6.88 -15.81 -5.68
N ILE A 54 -7.59 -15.15 -6.60
CA ILE A 54 -8.97 -14.69 -6.36
C ILE A 54 -9.90 -15.87 -6.07
N ARG A 55 -9.77 -16.96 -6.84
CA ARG A 55 -10.50 -18.19 -6.60
C ARG A 55 -10.20 -18.76 -5.22
N ALA A 56 -8.92 -18.84 -4.84
CA ALA A 56 -8.52 -19.32 -3.51
C ALA A 56 -9.07 -18.45 -2.38
N LYS A 57 -9.12 -17.12 -2.55
CA LYS A 57 -9.76 -16.20 -1.59
C LYS A 57 -11.23 -16.54 -1.40
N ASN A 58 -11.95 -16.78 -2.50
CA ASN A 58 -13.38 -17.07 -2.45
C ASN A 58 -13.68 -18.44 -1.84
N ASP A 59 -12.88 -19.46 -2.20
CA ASP A 59 -13.12 -20.84 -1.78
C ASP A 59 -12.65 -21.13 -0.35
N PHE A 60 -11.57 -20.47 0.10
CA PHE A 60 -10.93 -20.77 1.39
C PHE A 60 -10.96 -19.61 2.39
N GLY A 61 -11.45 -18.43 2.01
CA GLY A 61 -11.42 -17.24 2.87
C GLY A 61 -10.03 -16.70 3.19
N ILE A 62 -8.97 -17.17 2.50
CA ILE A 62 -7.60 -16.72 2.72
C ILE A 62 -7.38 -15.33 2.12
N GLY A 63 -6.68 -14.46 2.83
CA GLY A 63 -6.28 -13.17 2.29
C GLY A 63 -5.25 -13.31 1.17
N ILE A 64 -5.38 -12.49 0.13
CA ILE A 64 -4.48 -12.54 -1.03
C ILE A 64 -3.80 -11.20 -1.29
N GLY A 65 -2.74 -11.21 -2.09
CA GLY A 65 -2.05 -10.00 -2.54
C GLY A 65 -0.80 -10.30 -3.35
N THR A 66 -0.01 -9.26 -3.59
CA THR A 66 1.30 -9.37 -4.25
C THR A 66 2.33 -8.50 -3.53
N LEU A 67 3.60 -8.88 -3.57
CA LEU A 67 4.70 -8.05 -3.06
C LEU A 67 5.28 -7.11 -4.12
N ILE A 68 5.11 -7.44 -5.39
CA ILE A 68 5.53 -6.61 -6.52
C ILE A 68 4.27 -6.20 -7.28
N ASN A 69 4.10 -4.90 -7.49
CA ASN A 69 2.93 -4.37 -8.18
C ASN A 69 2.87 -4.81 -9.65
N TYR A 70 1.67 -5.00 -10.13
CA TYR A 70 1.36 -5.18 -11.54
C TYR A 70 0.93 -3.84 -12.15
N PRO A 71 1.22 -3.56 -13.43
CA PRO A 71 0.59 -2.46 -14.13
C PRO A 71 -0.94 -2.62 -14.11
N LEU A 72 -1.68 -1.58 -13.72
CA LEU A 72 -3.14 -1.68 -13.59
C LEU A 72 -3.82 -1.96 -14.94
N CYS A 73 -3.26 -1.44 -16.03
CA CYS A 73 -3.76 -1.73 -17.37
C CYS A 73 -3.71 -3.24 -17.72
N MET A 74 -2.75 -4.01 -17.17
CA MET A 74 -2.71 -5.46 -17.37
C MET A 74 -3.88 -6.15 -16.66
N LEU A 75 -4.33 -5.62 -15.52
CA LEU A 75 -5.42 -6.20 -14.74
C LEU A 75 -6.78 -6.09 -15.45
N GLY A 76 -6.97 -5.10 -16.31
CA GLY A 76 -8.18 -4.87 -17.08
C GLY A 76 -9.38 -4.47 -16.22
N ASP A 77 -10.07 -5.43 -15.63
CA ASP A 77 -11.17 -5.19 -14.68
C ASP A 77 -10.60 -4.92 -13.29
N LEU A 78 -10.51 -3.64 -12.92
CA LEU A 78 -9.93 -3.21 -11.64
C LEU A 78 -10.88 -3.46 -10.46
N GLU A 79 -12.18 -3.55 -10.69
CA GLU A 79 -13.14 -3.86 -9.63
C GLU A 79 -13.03 -5.34 -9.21
N ARG A 80 -12.96 -6.25 -10.17
CA ARG A 80 -12.72 -7.67 -9.91
C ARG A 80 -11.36 -7.91 -9.28
N ASN A 81 -10.33 -7.21 -9.75
CA ASN A 81 -8.94 -7.36 -9.35
C ASN A 81 -8.52 -6.41 -8.22
N ARG A 82 -9.49 -5.90 -7.45
CA ARG A 82 -9.29 -4.85 -6.43
C ARG A 82 -8.24 -5.15 -5.36
N ASP A 83 -8.02 -6.42 -5.02
CA ASP A 83 -6.99 -6.84 -4.05
C ASP A 83 -5.56 -6.52 -4.54
N PHE A 84 -5.40 -6.22 -5.82
CA PHE A 84 -4.13 -5.88 -6.47
C PHE A 84 -4.03 -4.39 -6.84
N VAL A 85 -5.12 -3.62 -6.67
CA VAL A 85 -5.14 -2.17 -6.89
C VAL A 85 -4.59 -1.44 -5.66
N GLY A 86 -3.91 -0.31 -5.88
CA GLY A 86 -3.47 0.57 -4.80
C GLY A 86 -2.20 0.14 -4.07
N ARG A 87 -1.63 -1.02 -4.39
CA ARG A 87 -0.38 -1.43 -3.77
C ARG A 87 0.74 -0.44 -4.07
N GLY A 88 0.93 -0.06 -5.33
CA GLY A 88 2.01 0.80 -5.77
C GLY A 88 3.41 0.30 -5.42
N CYS A 89 4.44 1.02 -5.85
CA CYS A 89 5.82 0.73 -5.48
C CYS A 89 6.22 1.50 -4.21
N PRO A 90 6.61 0.83 -3.10
CA PRO A 90 7.02 1.54 -1.89
C PRO A 90 8.23 2.45 -2.08
N ALA A 91 9.16 2.09 -2.98
CA ALA A 91 10.30 2.94 -3.31
C ALA A 91 9.85 4.24 -4.01
N GLN A 92 8.94 4.15 -4.99
CA GLN A 92 8.39 5.32 -5.68
C GLN A 92 7.56 6.22 -4.76
N ARG A 93 6.93 5.66 -3.74
CA ARG A 93 6.16 6.42 -2.74
C ARG A 93 7.03 7.02 -1.63
N GLY A 94 8.34 6.83 -1.67
CA GLY A 94 9.26 7.36 -0.66
C GLY A 94 9.06 6.78 0.75
N ASN A 95 8.39 5.65 0.88
CA ASN A 95 8.10 5.06 2.20
C ASN A 95 8.90 3.78 2.49
N ARG A 96 9.95 3.51 1.71
CA ARG A 96 10.87 2.40 1.93
C ARG A 96 12.30 2.75 1.51
N MET A 97 13.22 2.31 2.32
CA MET A 97 14.65 2.30 2.10
C MET A 97 15.20 0.95 2.51
N ILE A 98 16.28 0.51 1.91
CA ILE A 98 16.93 -0.76 2.21
C ILE A 98 18.35 -0.48 2.62
N VAL A 99 18.76 -1.07 3.73
CA VAL A 99 20.15 -1.11 4.18
C VAL A 99 20.60 -2.55 4.08
N ASN A 100 21.62 -2.83 3.30
CA ASN A 100 22.18 -4.17 3.19
C ASN A 100 23.18 -4.47 4.32
N ALA A 101 23.72 -5.68 4.36
CA ALA A 101 24.56 -6.14 5.47
C ALA A 101 25.87 -5.35 5.64
N ASN A 102 26.36 -4.67 4.59
CA ASN A 102 27.57 -3.84 4.66
C ASN A 102 27.25 -2.33 4.90
N GLY A 103 25.98 -2.01 5.15
CA GLY A 103 25.54 -0.65 5.44
C GLY A 103 25.19 0.19 4.22
N GLU A 104 25.31 -0.34 2.98
CA GLU A 104 24.92 0.38 1.77
C GLU A 104 23.40 0.56 1.69
N ILE A 105 22.99 1.76 1.28
CA ILE A 105 21.58 2.15 1.21
C ILE A 105 21.11 2.12 -0.25
N HIS A 106 19.95 1.47 -0.45
CA HIS A 106 19.28 1.34 -1.76
C HIS A 106 17.80 1.73 -1.64
N ALA A 107 17.19 2.18 -2.73
CA ALA A 107 15.74 2.43 -2.78
C ALA A 107 14.94 1.13 -2.96
N CYS A 108 15.49 0.16 -3.68
CA CYS A 108 14.84 -1.12 -3.99
C CYS A 108 15.82 -2.29 -3.82
N THR A 109 15.31 -3.46 -3.36
CA THR A 109 16.10 -4.70 -3.26
C THR A 109 16.64 -5.21 -4.60
N HIS A 110 16.03 -4.79 -5.71
CA HIS A 110 16.42 -5.19 -7.07
C HIS A 110 17.28 -4.11 -7.77
N GLU A 111 17.73 -3.09 -7.04
CA GLU A 111 18.54 -2.00 -7.58
C GLU A 111 20.01 -2.21 -7.22
N ALA A 112 20.91 -1.98 -8.18
CA ALA A 112 22.36 -2.02 -7.94
C ALA A 112 22.91 -0.69 -7.40
N THR A 113 22.20 0.44 -7.61
CA THR A 113 22.66 1.77 -7.21
C THR A 113 22.68 1.90 -5.69
N SER A 114 23.85 2.27 -5.14
CA SER A 114 23.99 2.67 -3.75
C SER A 114 23.87 4.19 -3.62
N TYR A 115 23.14 4.65 -2.61
CA TYR A 115 22.99 6.06 -2.26
C TYR A 115 23.93 6.47 -1.12
N GLY A 116 24.84 5.58 -0.77
CA GLY A 116 25.92 5.74 0.22
C GLY A 116 25.75 4.80 1.41
N ASN A 117 26.79 4.74 2.24
CA ASN A 117 26.78 3.95 3.44
C ASN A 117 26.07 4.69 4.58
N ILE A 118 25.23 3.98 5.35
CA ILE A 118 24.43 4.57 6.44
C ILE A 118 25.30 5.27 7.49
N PHE A 119 26.50 4.74 7.75
CA PHE A 119 27.43 5.30 8.73
C PHE A 119 28.11 6.57 8.25
N ASP A 120 28.24 6.77 6.91
CA ASP A 120 28.94 7.90 6.33
C ASP A 120 27.98 9.04 5.97
N VAL A 121 26.87 8.73 5.30
CA VAL A 121 25.94 9.75 4.79
C VAL A 121 24.69 9.93 5.65
N GLY A 122 24.30 8.90 6.41
CA GLY A 122 23.08 8.88 7.18
C GLY A 122 21.81 8.75 6.32
N ILE A 123 20.69 8.42 6.98
CA ILE A 123 19.40 8.14 6.32
C ILE A 123 18.87 9.34 5.53
N LYS A 124 18.91 10.54 6.12
CA LYS A 124 18.35 11.76 5.51
C LYS A 124 18.99 12.10 4.17
N LYS A 125 20.33 12.18 4.14
CA LYS A 125 21.08 12.49 2.90
C LYS A 125 20.92 11.40 1.85
N ALA A 126 20.88 10.13 2.25
CA ALA A 126 20.62 9.03 1.31
C ALA A 126 19.22 9.16 0.70
N PHE A 127 18.20 9.47 1.49
CA PHE A 127 16.84 9.69 1.02
C PHE A 127 16.74 10.87 0.04
N GLU A 128 17.42 11.99 0.33
CA GLU A 128 17.51 13.13 -0.58
C GLU A 128 18.13 12.76 -1.93
N LYS A 129 19.12 11.88 -1.95
CA LYS A 129 19.73 11.38 -3.21
C LYS A 129 18.78 10.46 -4.00
N MET A 130 17.75 9.89 -3.38
CA MET A 130 16.75 9.04 -4.02
C MET A 130 15.62 9.80 -4.70
N GLN A 131 15.69 11.13 -4.85
CA GLN A 131 14.58 11.95 -5.37
C GLN A 131 13.99 11.46 -6.69
N LYS A 132 14.80 10.90 -7.61
CA LYS A 132 14.31 10.35 -8.87
C LYS A 132 13.29 9.23 -8.69
N TRP A 133 13.33 8.51 -7.57
CA TRP A 133 12.34 7.52 -7.21
C TRP A 133 11.01 8.15 -6.79
N HIS A 134 11.04 9.30 -6.14
CA HIS A 134 9.89 9.89 -5.46
C HIS A 134 9.17 10.98 -6.27
N ASN A 135 9.85 11.59 -7.25
CA ASN A 135 9.37 12.76 -7.97
C ASN A 135 8.75 12.45 -9.34
N GLY A 136 8.53 11.18 -9.66
CA GLY A 136 7.98 10.77 -10.95
C GLY A 136 8.99 10.66 -12.10
N SER A 137 10.28 10.97 -11.87
CA SER A 137 11.31 10.90 -12.93
C SER A 137 11.44 9.53 -13.60
N TYR A 138 11.00 8.47 -12.93
CA TYR A 138 11.01 7.11 -13.44
C TYR A 138 9.64 6.66 -13.96
N PHE A 139 8.69 7.57 -14.13
CA PHE A 139 7.42 7.20 -14.77
C PHE A 139 7.64 7.01 -16.26
N PHE A 140 7.02 5.97 -16.80
CA PHE A 140 7.03 5.71 -18.23
C PHE A 140 6.17 6.76 -18.95
N GLU A 141 6.71 7.41 -19.97
CA GLU A 141 6.04 8.48 -20.72
C GLU A 141 4.71 8.03 -21.34
N GLY A 142 4.63 6.79 -21.82
CA GLY A 142 3.41 6.22 -22.39
C GLY A 142 2.25 6.07 -21.38
N CYS A 143 2.47 6.41 -20.09
CA CYS A 143 1.42 6.49 -19.07
C CYS A 143 0.97 7.93 -18.79
N ASN A 144 1.47 8.93 -19.51
CA ASN A 144 1.03 10.30 -19.34
C ASN A 144 -0.47 10.43 -19.64
N GLY A 145 -1.19 11.13 -18.77
CA GLY A 145 -2.64 11.26 -18.86
C GLY A 145 -3.45 10.09 -18.26
N CYS A 146 -2.79 9.05 -17.75
CA CYS A 146 -3.47 7.98 -17.04
C CYS A 146 -3.94 8.44 -15.66
N GLU A 147 -5.23 8.33 -15.37
CA GLU A 147 -5.81 8.67 -14.07
C GLU A 147 -5.23 7.84 -12.90
N TYR A 148 -4.69 6.66 -13.20
CA TYR A 148 -4.09 5.75 -12.21
C TYR A 148 -2.58 5.90 -12.06
N ILE A 149 -1.94 6.90 -12.70
CA ILE A 149 -0.47 7.02 -12.72
C ILE A 149 0.13 7.06 -11.31
N ASN A 150 -0.46 7.82 -10.41
CA ASN A 150 0.00 7.97 -9.02
C ASN A 150 -0.29 6.74 -8.15
N VAL A 151 -1.28 5.93 -8.50
CA VAL A 151 -1.63 4.69 -7.79
C VAL A 151 -0.78 3.53 -8.30
N CYS A 152 -0.62 3.44 -9.61
CA CYS A 152 0.12 2.40 -10.32
C CYS A 152 1.63 2.58 -10.23
N GLY A 153 2.12 3.83 -10.35
CA GLY A 153 3.55 4.15 -10.48
C GLY A 153 4.16 3.56 -11.75
N THR A 154 3.35 3.43 -12.81
CA THR A 154 3.72 2.84 -14.12
C THR A 154 4.29 1.41 -14.03
N GLY A 155 3.93 0.65 -13.00
CA GLY A 155 4.39 -0.72 -12.74
C GLY A 155 5.69 -0.80 -11.94
N CYS A 156 6.46 -1.86 -12.10
CA CYS A 156 7.72 -2.08 -11.38
C CYS A 156 8.91 -1.52 -12.15
N ARG A 157 9.58 -0.51 -11.59
CA ARG A 157 10.73 0.14 -12.23
C ARG A 157 11.95 -0.76 -12.34
N SER A 158 12.16 -1.62 -11.35
CA SER A 158 13.25 -2.61 -11.42
C SER A 158 13.00 -3.67 -12.50
N ALA A 159 11.73 -4.04 -12.77
CA ALA A 159 11.40 -4.89 -13.90
C ALA A 159 11.68 -4.16 -15.23
N ALA A 160 11.28 -2.89 -15.36
CA ALA A 160 11.61 -2.08 -16.53
C ALA A 160 13.13 -2.04 -16.77
N TYR A 161 13.91 -1.75 -15.72
CA TYR A 161 15.37 -1.74 -15.83
C TYR A 161 15.97 -3.09 -16.20
N SER A 162 15.49 -4.19 -15.61
CA SER A 162 16.00 -5.52 -15.93
C SER A 162 15.83 -5.86 -17.41
N TYR A 163 14.66 -5.54 -17.98
CA TYR A 163 14.35 -5.86 -19.37
C TYR A 163 14.89 -4.85 -20.39
N TYR A 164 14.86 -3.56 -20.07
CA TYR A 164 15.14 -2.49 -21.05
C TYR A 164 16.36 -1.64 -20.69
N LYS A 165 17.00 -1.91 -19.54
CA LYS A 165 18.14 -1.15 -19.00
C LYS A 165 17.82 0.32 -18.76
N LYS A 166 16.54 0.66 -18.59
CA LYS A 166 16.03 2.00 -18.29
C LYS A 166 14.95 1.93 -17.21
N MET A 167 15.03 2.81 -16.21
CA MET A 167 14.04 2.89 -15.12
C MET A 167 12.73 3.52 -15.57
N ASP A 168 12.77 4.45 -16.52
CA ASP A 168 11.66 5.20 -17.08
C ASP A 168 11.00 4.52 -18.29
N GLU A 169 11.39 3.30 -18.61
CA GLU A 169 10.80 2.50 -19.68
C GLU A 169 9.54 1.76 -19.15
N LYS A 170 8.73 1.22 -20.08
CA LYS A 170 7.52 0.46 -19.73
C LYS A 170 7.82 -0.74 -18.84
N ASP A 171 6.87 -1.10 -17.99
CA ASP A 171 6.90 -2.41 -17.32
C ASP A 171 6.73 -3.52 -18.37
N PRO A 172 7.44 -4.67 -18.29
CA PRO A 172 7.27 -5.78 -19.24
C PRO A 172 5.83 -6.30 -19.40
N LEU A 173 4.97 -6.05 -18.41
CA LEU A 173 3.55 -6.41 -18.42
C LEU A 173 2.63 -5.25 -18.80
N PHE A 174 3.18 -4.10 -19.22
CA PHE A 174 2.38 -2.97 -19.71
C PHE A 174 1.68 -3.32 -21.03
N VAL A 175 0.39 -3.01 -21.13
CA VAL A 175 -0.44 -3.35 -22.28
C VAL A 175 -1.23 -2.16 -22.86
N GLY A 176 -1.08 -0.95 -22.27
CA GLY A 176 -1.82 0.24 -22.69
C GLY A 176 -3.01 0.55 -21.77
N MET A 177 -3.28 1.84 -21.58
CA MET A 177 -4.31 2.34 -20.64
C MET A 177 -5.73 1.95 -21.11
N GLU A 178 -5.93 1.82 -22.41
CA GLU A 178 -7.18 1.42 -23.06
C GLU A 178 -7.65 0.01 -22.66
N ASN A 179 -6.76 -0.80 -22.09
CA ASN A 179 -7.11 -2.13 -21.59
C ASN A 179 -7.80 -2.12 -20.23
N ILE A 180 -7.90 -0.97 -19.55
CA ILE A 180 -8.71 -0.86 -18.33
C ILE A 180 -10.18 -0.85 -18.75
N SER A 181 -10.82 -2.02 -18.67
CA SER A 181 -12.20 -2.24 -19.09
C SER A 181 -13.23 -1.86 -18.04
N VAL A 182 -12.88 -2.03 -16.75
CA VAL A 182 -13.71 -1.63 -15.61
C VAL A 182 -12.84 -0.82 -14.64
N PRO A 183 -13.18 0.48 -14.42
CA PRO A 183 -12.44 1.32 -13.49
C PRO A 183 -12.65 0.84 -12.05
N TYR A 184 -11.64 1.10 -11.19
CA TYR A 184 -11.79 0.90 -9.76
C TYR A 184 -12.70 1.99 -9.19
N LYS A 185 -13.77 1.55 -8.54
CA LYS A 185 -14.64 2.44 -7.75
C LYS A 185 -14.37 2.19 -6.27
N ALA A 186 -13.88 3.20 -5.59
CA ALA A 186 -13.74 3.15 -4.15
C ALA A 186 -15.13 2.91 -3.51
N LYS A 187 -15.23 1.90 -2.65
CA LYS A 187 -16.45 1.71 -1.85
C LYS A 187 -16.39 2.66 -0.67
N ILE A 188 -17.30 3.62 -0.65
CA ILE A 188 -17.48 4.52 0.50
C ILE A 188 -18.34 3.77 1.50
N SER A 189 -17.89 3.67 2.73
CA SER A 189 -18.65 2.99 3.79
C SER A 189 -19.64 3.98 4.43
N SER A 190 -20.87 3.97 3.96
CA SER A 190 -21.96 4.74 4.58
C SER A 190 -22.07 4.54 6.09
N ASP A 191 -21.83 3.29 6.56
CA ASP A 191 -21.92 2.95 7.97
C ASP A 191 -20.90 3.69 8.84
N ILE A 192 -19.65 3.86 8.33
CA ILE A 192 -18.61 4.62 9.04
C ILE A 192 -18.97 6.10 9.12
N TYR A 193 -19.49 6.66 8.03
CA TYR A 193 -19.95 8.05 8.02
C TYR A 193 -21.08 8.27 9.01
N VAL A 194 -22.07 7.39 9.04
CA VAL A 194 -23.20 7.44 10.00
C VAL A 194 -22.70 7.41 11.44
N LEU A 195 -21.67 6.60 11.77
CA LEU A 195 -21.11 6.57 13.12
C LEU A 195 -20.50 7.92 13.52
N VAL A 196 -19.75 8.55 12.60
CA VAL A 196 -19.14 9.86 12.84
C VAL A 196 -20.21 10.96 12.93
N ASP A 197 -21.16 10.98 12.01
CA ASP A 197 -22.21 11.98 11.95
C ASP A 197 -23.21 11.88 13.15
N ASN A 198 -23.37 10.69 13.73
CA ASN A 198 -24.10 10.47 14.97
C ASN A 198 -23.26 10.73 16.24
N ASN A 199 -22.05 11.26 16.10
CA ASN A 199 -21.16 11.58 17.21
C ASN A 199 -20.86 10.38 18.13
N GLU A 200 -20.69 9.18 17.54
CA GLU A 200 -20.34 7.97 18.30
C GLU A 200 -18.95 8.12 18.97
N GLU A 201 -18.79 7.41 20.08
CA GLU A 201 -17.56 7.42 20.85
C GLU A 201 -16.53 6.40 20.32
N PHE A 202 -15.29 6.87 20.17
CA PHE A 202 -14.13 6.06 19.76
C PHE A 202 -13.06 6.05 20.85
N ILE A 203 -12.22 5.03 20.84
CA ILE A 203 -11.05 4.91 21.72
C ILE A 203 -9.78 4.68 20.92
N VAL A 204 -8.64 5.13 21.45
CA VAL A 204 -7.32 4.81 20.94
C VAL A 204 -6.84 3.49 21.56
N PRO A 205 -6.68 2.41 20.80
CA PRO A 205 -6.23 1.14 21.34
C PRO A 205 -4.83 1.26 21.96
N LYS A 206 -4.59 0.58 23.07
CA LYS A 206 -3.26 0.54 23.75
C LYS A 206 -2.15 -0.06 22.89
N THR A 207 -2.50 -0.74 21.79
CA THR A 207 -1.56 -1.31 20.82
C THR A 207 -0.95 -0.27 19.88
N ILE A 208 -1.59 0.89 19.75
CA ILE A 208 -1.07 2.00 18.95
C ILE A 208 0.21 2.54 19.58
N ARG A 209 1.23 2.77 18.77
CA ARG A 209 2.51 3.33 19.19
C ARG A 209 2.78 4.64 18.49
N PHE A 210 3.31 5.60 19.25
CA PHE A 210 3.67 6.92 18.79
C PHE A 210 5.18 7.10 18.90
N ARG A 211 5.80 7.65 17.86
CA ARG A 211 7.21 8.03 17.86
C ARG A 211 7.35 9.47 17.39
N GLN A 212 7.93 10.30 18.23
CA GLN A 212 8.22 11.70 17.88
C GLN A 212 9.36 11.77 16.89
N GLU A 213 9.17 12.60 15.87
CA GLU A 213 10.13 12.92 14.81
C GLU A 213 10.32 14.45 14.77
N ASP A 214 11.20 14.95 13.91
CA ASP A 214 11.38 16.39 13.70
C ASP A 214 10.13 17.04 13.10
N GLY A 215 9.31 17.67 13.96
CA GLY A 215 8.13 18.43 13.54
C GLY A 215 6.84 17.62 13.30
N PHE A 216 6.87 16.29 13.51
CA PHE A 216 5.70 15.43 13.36
C PHE A 216 5.81 14.17 14.23
N TYR A 217 4.78 13.34 14.23
CA TYR A 217 4.82 12.02 14.84
C TYR A 217 4.59 10.92 13.81
N SER A 218 5.31 9.81 13.97
CA SER A 218 5.02 8.56 13.31
C SER A 218 4.10 7.72 14.20
N ILE A 219 2.95 7.31 13.64
CA ILE A 219 2.00 6.42 14.31
C ILE A 219 2.15 5.02 13.73
N ASN A 220 2.38 4.03 14.59
CA ASN A 220 2.37 2.63 14.22
C ASN A 220 1.08 1.97 14.73
N VAL A 221 0.24 1.54 13.81
CA VAL A 221 -1.07 0.93 14.11
C VAL A 221 -0.93 -0.57 14.30
N ARG A 222 -0.25 -1.23 13.38
CA ARG A 222 0.08 -2.66 13.40
C ARG A 222 1.19 -2.95 12.38
N TRP A 223 1.67 -4.18 12.33
CA TRP A 223 2.70 -4.62 11.40
C TRP A 223 2.55 -3.99 10.01
N ALA A 224 3.57 -3.22 9.62
CA ALA A 224 3.69 -2.53 8.33
C ALA A 224 2.68 -1.38 8.05
N ASN A 225 1.82 -1.01 9.00
CA ASN A 225 0.94 0.16 8.86
C ASN A 225 1.43 1.29 9.78
N SER A 226 2.36 2.08 9.26
CA SER A 226 2.80 3.33 9.87
C SER A 226 2.48 4.50 8.98
N TYR A 227 2.13 5.62 9.56
CA TYR A 227 1.90 6.88 8.86
C TYR A 227 2.24 8.06 9.75
N THR A 228 2.37 9.23 9.17
CA THR A 228 2.76 10.44 9.89
C THR A 228 1.56 11.34 10.12
N VAL A 229 1.57 12.04 11.25
CA VAL A 229 0.57 13.06 11.59
C VAL A 229 1.27 14.27 12.21
N LYS A 230 0.61 15.41 12.19
CA LYS A 230 1.06 16.62 12.88
C LYS A 230 1.09 16.39 14.38
N SER A 231 1.99 17.12 15.06
CA SER A 231 2.18 17.01 16.52
C SER A 231 0.87 17.21 17.29
N GLU A 232 0.05 18.18 16.91
CA GLU A 232 -1.23 18.49 17.58
C GLU A 232 -2.17 17.27 17.65
N ILE A 233 -2.30 16.53 16.53
CA ILE A 233 -3.16 15.33 16.47
C ILE A 233 -2.53 14.18 17.27
N ALA A 234 -1.22 14.00 17.18
CA ALA A 234 -0.54 12.94 17.92
C ALA A 234 -0.62 13.17 19.44
N GLU A 235 -0.36 14.37 19.90
CA GLU A 235 -0.43 14.73 21.32
C GLU A 235 -1.84 14.56 21.88
N PHE A 236 -2.85 14.95 21.10
CA PHE A 236 -4.25 14.67 21.43
C PHE A 236 -4.51 13.17 21.58
N LEU A 237 -4.10 12.35 20.59
CA LEU A 237 -4.29 10.89 20.62
C LEU A 237 -3.54 10.22 21.79
N ILE A 238 -2.31 10.68 22.10
CA ILE A 238 -1.52 10.20 23.24
C ILE A 238 -2.23 10.51 24.55
N LYS A 239 -2.78 11.72 24.69
CA LYS A 239 -3.57 12.11 25.86
C LYS A 239 -4.78 11.19 26.03
N MET A 240 -5.59 11.01 24.96
CA MET A 240 -6.78 10.15 24.99
C MET A 240 -6.43 8.69 25.30
N GLN A 241 -5.34 8.16 24.74
CA GLN A 241 -4.88 6.80 25.04
C GLN A 241 -4.47 6.66 26.51
N SER A 242 -3.80 7.65 27.06
CA SER A 242 -3.28 7.63 28.44
C SER A 242 -4.37 7.80 29.48
N SER A 243 -5.32 8.70 29.24
CA SER A 243 -6.46 8.95 30.14
C SER A 243 -7.56 7.88 30.02
N GLY A 244 -7.64 7.19 28.87
CA GLY A 244 -8.75 6.30 28.55
C GLY A 244 -10.04 7.04 28.17
N GLU A 245 -9.97 8.35 27.98
CA GLU A 245 -11.10 9.15 27.51
C GLU A 245 -11.47 8.80 26.06
N CYS A 246 -12.74 9.03 25.73
CA CYS A 246 -13.25 8.74 24.40
C CYS A 246 -13.07 9.95 23.47
N ILE A 247 -12.92 9.63 22.19
CA ILE A 247 -12.91 10.61 21.08
C ILE A 247 -14.27 10.57 20.42
N SER A 248 -14.82 11.74 20.12
CA SER A 248 -16.03 11.94 19.32
C SER A 248 -15.82 13.14 18.41
N LEU A 249 -16.77 13.40 17.52
CA LEU A 249 -16.70 14.55 16.64
C LEU A 249 -16.61 15.88 17.44
N ASP A 250 -17.31 15.98 18.58
CA ASP A 250 -17.36 17.19 19.41
C ASP A 250 -16.05 17.56 20.09
N ASN A 251 -15.21 16.55 20.40
CA ASN A 251 -13.93 16.78 21.10
C ASN A 251 -12.70 16.49 20.26
N MET A 252 -12.87 16.17 18.97
CA MET A 252 -11.76 15.91 18.06
C MET A 252 -10.89 17.16 17.87
N ALA A 253 -9.59 17.01 18.06
CA ALA A 253 -8.62 18.04 17.75
C ALA A 253 -8.40 18.16 16.23
N GLY A 254 -8.09 19.39 15.77
CA GLY A 254 -7.69 19.64 14.39
C GLY A 254 -8.55 20.71 13.68
N LYS A 255 -8.22 20.99 12.42
CA LYS A 255 -8.89 22.01 11.62
C LYS A 255 -10.17 21.52 10.95
N ASP A 256 -10.23 20.24 10.67
CA ASP A 256 -11.38 19.55 10.09
C ASP A 256 -11.67 18.28 10.91
N PRO A 257 -12.38 18.44 12.07
CA PRO A 257 -12.61 17.34 13.00
C PRO A 257 -13.26 16.10 12.36
N ARG A 258 -14.22 16.31 11.45
CA ARG A 258 -14.92 15.22 10.78
C ARG A 258 -14.01 14.42 9.86
N ALA A 259 -13.31 15.10 8.97
CA ALA A 259 -12.40 14.45 8.03
C ALA A 259 -11.21 13.79 8.74
N GLU A 260 -10.69 14.41 9.80
CA GLU A 260 -9.61 13.87 10.60
C GLU A 260 -10.05 12.62 11.38
N LEU A 261 -11.24 12.62 11.98
CA LEU A 261 -11.78 11.44 12.66
C LEU A 261 -12.04 10.30 11.68
N LEU A 262 -12.60 10.56 10.51
CA LEU A 262 -12.76 9.59 9.44
C LEU A 262 -11.41 8.95 9.05
N GLN A 263 -10.36 9.78 8.85
CA GLN A 263 -9.01 9.28 8.56
C GLN A 263 -8.48 8.35 9.66
N LEU A 264 -8.62 8.74 10.92
CA LEU A 264 -8.16 7.91 12.04
C LEU A 264 -8.87 6.56 12.10
N ILE A 265 -10.17 6.51 11.77
CA ILE A 265 -10.93 5.26 11.68
C ILE A 265 -10.43 4.40 10.52
N PHE A 266 -10.28 4.97 9.33
CA PHE A 266 -9.78 4.25 8.15
C PHE A 266 -8.32 3.78 8.30
N LYS A 267 -7.50 4.50 9.07
CA LYS A 267 -6.15 4.09 9.45
C LYS A 267 -6.13 3.12 10.63
N GLU A 268 -7.29 2.75 11.16
CA GLU A 268 -7.43 1.85 12.33
C GLU A 268 -6.73 2.38 13.59
N THR A 269 -6.50 3.68 13.67
CA THR A 269 -5.86 4.33 14.83
C THR A 269 -6.85 4.51 15.97
N VAL A 270 -8.10 4.72 15.65
CA VAL A 270 -9.20 4.73 16.60
C VAL A 270 -10.22 3.65 16.22
N VAL A 271 -10.87 3.09 17.21
CA VAL A 271 -11.92 2.08 17.02
C VAL A 271 -13.15 2.47 17.84
N PRO A 272 -14.38 2.14 17.39
CA PRO A 272 -15.56 2.42 18.17
C PRO A 272 -15.47 1.79 19.56
N LYS A 273 -15.86 2.53 20.59
CA LYS A 273 -15.96 2.04 21.97
C LYS A 273 -16.95 0.88 22.08
N ASN A 274 -18.06 1.01 21.38
CA ASN A 274 -19.10 -0.03 21.33
C ASN A 274 -18.64 -1.23 20.48
N ASN A 275 -18.62 -2.42 21.07
CA ASN A 275 -18.16 -3.64 20.40
C ASN A 275 -19.00 -4.04 19.17
N LYS A 276 -20.30 -3.72 19.13
CA LYS A 276 -21.15 -3.98 17.98
C LYS A 276 -20.74 -3.08 16.80
N MET A 277 -20.56 -1.78 17.08
CA MET A 277 -20.10 -0.82 16.09
C MET A 277 -18.67 -1.12 15.60
N ARG A 278 -17.80 -1.62 16.49
CA ARG A 278 -16.46 -2.08 16.11
C ARG A 278 -16.49 -3.16 15.05
N LYS A 279 -17.39 -4.17 15.19
CA LYS A 279 -17.55 -5.23 14.19
C LYS A 279 -18.02 -4.70 12.83
N ILE A 280 -18.87 -3.66 12.81
CA ILE A 280 -19.32 -3.00 11.58
C ILE A 280 -18.15 -2.32 10.87
N VAL A 281 -17.35 -1.54 11.60
CA VAL A 281 -16.16 -0.86 11.05
C VAL A 281 -15.15 -1.88 10.54
N GLU A 282 -14.83 -2.91 11.33
CA GLU A 282 -13.89 -3.96 10.91
C GLU A 282 -14.35 -4.68 9.64
N ALA A 283 -15.66 -4.95 9.52
CA ALA A 283 -16.23 -5.57 8.32
C ALA A 283 -16.11 -4.65 7.10
N GLY A 284 -16.41 -3.36 7.25
CA GLY A 284 -16.27 -2.35 6.20
C GLY A 284 -14.81 -2.22 5.73
N LEU A 285 -13.87 -2.09 6.65
CA LEU A 285 -12.44 -1.99 6.34
C LEU A 285 -11.91 -3.26 5.66
N LYS A 286 -12.34 -4.44 6.08
CA LYS A 286 -12.00 -5.71 5.42
C LYS A 286 -12.52 -5.80 4.00
N GLN A 287 -13.66 -5.16 3.69
CA GLN A 287 -14.20 -5.06 2.34
C GLN A 287 -13.50 -4.01 1.48
N GLY A 288 -12.51 -3.32 2.03
CA GLY A 288 -11.73 -2.31 1.31
C GLY A 288 -12.49 -1.00 1.10
N CYS A 289 -13.27 -0.56 2.09
CA CYS A 289 -13.89 0.76 2.09
C CYS A 289 -12.83 1.87 2.08
N SER A 290 -13.16 2.99 1.47
CA SER A 290 -12.33 4.20 1.42
C SER A 290 -13.12 5.44 1.85
N ILE A 291 -12.39 6.52 2.09
CA ILE A 291 -12.95 7.85 2.33
C ILE A 291 -13.19 8.52 0.97
N SER A 292 -14.24 9.31 0.86
CA SER A 292 -14.42 10.21 -0.29
C SER A 292 -13.22 11.15 -0.41
N PRO A 293 -12.72 11.44 -1.62
CA PRO A 293 -11.69 12.45 -1.82
C PRO A 293 -12.03 13.82 -1.23
N GLU A 294 -13.32 14.16 -1.17
CA GLU A 294 -13.82 15.40 -0.60
C GLU A 294 -13.66 15.47 0.93
N ASP A 295 -13.64 14.32 1.60
CA ASP A 295 -13.47 14.19 3.04
C ASP A 295 -12.02 13.93 3.46
N LEU A 296 -11.06 13.95 2.52
CA LEU A 296 -9.63 13.80 2.84
C LEU A 296 -9.12 15.11 3.45
N PRO A 297 -8.65 15.12 4.71
CA PRO A 297 -8.11 16.34 5.29
C PRO A 297 -6.82 16.75 4.60
N GLN A 298 -6.72 18.01 4.19
CA GLN A 298 -5.49 18.60 3.64
C GLN A 298 -4.30 18.51 4.60
N ALA A 299 -4.55 18.15 5.85
CA ALA A 299 -3.55 18.07 6.92
C ALA A 299 -2.72 16.79 6.94
N PHE A 300 -3.09 15.75 6.18
CA PHE A 300 -2.40 14.45 6.13
C PHE A 300 -1.53 14.28 4.86
N LEU A 301 -1.42 15.31 4.05
CA LEU A 301 -0.56 15.35 2.87
C LEU A 301 0.74 16.09 3.15
#